data_e562c881bbeacd5eacafbe637593d993
#
_entry.id   e562c881bbeacd5eacafbe637593d993
#
_cell.length_a   1.000
_cell.length_b   1.000
_cell.length_c   1.000
_cell.angle_alpha   90.00
_cell.angle_beta   90.00
_cell.angle_gamma   90.00
#
_symmetry.space_group_name_H-M   'P 1'
#
loop_
_entity.id
_entity.type
_entity.pdbx_description
1 polymer ?
#
loop_
_entity_poly.entity_id
_entity_poly.type
_entity_poly.pdbx_seq_one_letter_code
_entity_poly.pdbx_strand_id
1 'polypeptide(L)'
;MLAFFDPEQFKHEPKFSLFSGVPKPNSEVSERAKVLRDALLQHGHELKIPKPHGIIPVEAVHHQDYLHFLKNIYRRWQEIPGASAEVIPNIHPNRTAGNIPESAVGQAGWYMADTACPISNETWNSALASANTAVGAAQAVLDGHNSAYALCRPPGHHAFADLAGGFCFLNNSAIAAQHLRLNFQKVVILDVDVHHGNGTQSIFYQRDDVLTVSLHADPVSFYPFFWGYSHE
;
A
#
# COMPACT_ATOMS: atom_id res chain seq x y z
N MET A 1 9.38 -12.06 19.77
CA MET A 1 9.58 -11.84 18.32
C MET A 1 9.98 -10.38 18.13
N LEU A 2 10.94 -10.11 17.22
CA LEU A 2 11.30 -8.75 16.84
C LEU A 2 10.19 -8.14 15.98
N ALA A 3 9.73 -6.94 16.35
CA ALA A 3 8.70 -6.21 15.63
C ALA A 3 9.23 -4.82 15.23
N PHE A 4 8.75 -4.32 14.10
CA PHE A 4 9.10 -3.00 13.58
C PHE A 4 7.86 -2.13 13.42
N PHE A 5 8.00 -0.86 13.80
CA PHE A 5 6.97 0.17 13.62
C PHE A 5 7.61 1.55 13.56
N ASP A 6 7.24 2.35 12.60
CA ASP A 6 7.65 3.75 12.49
C ASP A 6 6.46 4.66 12.86
N PRO A 7 6.58 5.55 13.86
CA PRO A 7 5.51 6.48 14.26
C PRO A 7 5.05 7.46 13.17
N GLU A 8 5.85 7.71 12.12
CA GLU A 8 5.43 8.51 10.97
C GLU A 8 4.15 7.96 10.31
N GLN A 9 3.89 6.68 10.45
CA GLN A 9 2.67 6.00 9.97
C GLN A 9 1.39 6.54 10.63
N PHE A 10 1.46 7.15 11.82
CA PHE A 10 0.29 7.77 12.46
C PHE A 10 -0.21 9.02 11.73
N LYS A 11 0.64 9.66 10.93
CA LYS A 11 0.31 10.92 10.26
C LYS A 11 -0.60 10.75 9.04
N HIS A 12 -0.76 9.53 8.51
CA HIS A 12 -1.75 9.27 7.47
C HIS A 12 -3.15 9.30 8.07
N GLU A 13 -3.87 10.41 7.91
CA GLU A 13 -5.19 10.65 8.53
C GLU A 13 -6.17 11.29 7.53
N PRO A 14 -6.51 10.60 6.42
CA PRO A 14 -7.56 11.08 5.54
C PRO A 14 -8.89 11.05 6.30
N LYS A 15 -9.65 12.15 6.18
CA LYS A 15 -10.84 12.36 7.00
C LYS A 15 -12.06 11.64 6.47
N PHE A 16 -12.14 11.46 5.15
CA PHE A 16 -13.28 10.80 4.53
C PHE A 16 -12.86 10.01 3.29
N SER A 17 -13.70 9.08 2.92
CA SER A 17 -13.68 8.34 1.65
C SER A 17 -15.11 8.23 1.11
N LEU A 18 -15.27 7.82 -0.15
CA LEU A 18 -16.59 7.65 -0.74
C LEU A 18 -17.01 6.17 -0.64
N PHE A 19 -18.17 5.94 -0.04
CA PHE A 19 -18.83 4.63 -0.03
C PHE A 19 -20.17 4.74 -0.73
N SER A 20 -20.36 3.99 -1.80
CA SER A 20 -21.58 4.06 -2.63
C SER A 20 -21.93 5.50 -3.05
N GLY A 21 -20.90 6.30 -3.40
CA GLY A 21 -21.05 7.70 -3.78
C GLY A 21 -21.29 8.68 -2.61
N VAL A 22 -21.34 8.20 -1.36
CA VAL A 22 -21.59 9.06 -0.19
C VAL A 22 -20.31 9.26 0.61
N PRO A 23 -19.92 10.49 0.95
CA PRO A 23 -18.81 10.75 1.86
C PRO A 23 -19.09 10.14 3.25
N LYS A 24 -18.15 9.33 3.74
CA LYS A 24 -18.18 8.74 5.08
C LYS A 24 -16.82 8.94 5.75
N PRO A 25 -16.77 9.00 7.10
CA PRO A 25 -15.49 8.97 7.80
C PRO A 25 -14.65 7.79 7.33
N ASN A 26 -13.36 8.03 7.13
CA ASN A 26 -12.45 6.96 6.73
C ASN A 26 -12.35 5.91 7.85
N SER A 27 -12.42 4.65 7.48
CA SER A 27 -12.29 3.53 8.42
C SER A 27 -10.83 3.10 8.66
N GLU A 28 -9.92 3.48 7.75
CA GLU A 28 -8.48 3.27 7.92
C GLU A 28 -7.92 4.43 8.75
N VAL A 29 -7.90 4.29 10.08
CA VAL A 29 -7.53 5.32 11.06
C VAL A 29 -6.29 4.93 11.86
N SER A 30 -5.53 5.91 12.38
CA SER A 30 -4.31 5.70 13.15
C SER A 30 -4.53 4.87 14.41
N GLU A 31 -5.74 4.89 14.99
CA GLU A 31 -6.08 4.09 16.16
C GLU A 31 -5.87 2.59 15.95
N ARG A 32 -6.07 2.08 14.74
CA ARG A 32 -5.79 0.68 14.40
C ARG A 32 -4.33 0.31 14.67
N ALA A 33 -3.39 1.16 14.22
CA ALA A 33 -1.97 0.92 14.46
C ALA A 33 -1.60 1.08 15.94
N LYS A 34 -2.23 2.01 16.67
CA LYS A 34 -2.01 2.17 18.11
C LYS A 34 -2.40 0.91 18.88
N VAL A 35 -3.61 0.40 18.65
CA VAL A 35 -4.10 -0.83 19.30
C VAL A 35 -3.17 -2.01 19.05
N LEU A 36 -2.73 -2.21 17.80
CA LEU A 36 -1.83 -3.29 17.44
C LEU A 36 -0.43 -3.11 18.05
N ARG A 37 0.12 -1.89 18.02
CA ARG A 37 1.40 -1.56 18.65
C ARG A 37 1.36 -1.85 20.15
N ASP A 38 0.31 -1.39 20.82
CA ASP A 38 0.17 -1.54 22.27
C ASP A 38 -0.01 -3.02 22.65
N ALA A 39 -0.73 -3.80 21.84
CA ALA A 39 -0.82 -5.25 22.01
C ALA A 39 0.56 -5.93 21.87
N LEU A 40 1.37 -5.55 20.88
CA LEU A 40 2.74 -6.08 20.75
C LEU A 40 3.57 -5.84 22.01
N LEU A 41 3.53 -4.62 22.55
CA LEU A 41 4.25 -4.25 23.76
C LEU A 41 3.73 -5.02 24.99
N GLN A 42 2.42 -5.12 25.16
CA GLN A 42 1.78 -5.87 26.26
C GLN A 42 2.14 -7.36 26.24
N HIS A 43 2.33 -7.94 25.06
CA HIS A 43 2.76 -9.33 24.91
C HIS A 43 4.28 -9.52 24.92
N GLY A 44 5.04 -8.49 25.32
CA GLY A 44 6.50 -8.57 25.54
C GLY A 44 7.31 -8.68 24.24
N HIS A 45 6.78 -8.22 23.11
CA HIS A 45 7.53 -8.16 21.86
C HIS A 45 8.49 -6.96 21.88
N GLU A 46 9.69 -7.16 21.34
CA GLU A 46 10.65 -6.08 21.13
C GLU A 46 10.23 -5.25 19.91
N LEU A 47 9.92 -3.97 20.14
CA LEU A 47 9.49 -3.05 19.09
C LEU A 47 10.63 -2.07 18.73
N LYS A 48 11.02 -2.04 17.47
CA LYS A 48 12.06 -1.19 16.92
C LYS A 48 11.53 -0.25 15.83
N ILE A 49 12.12 0.95 15.77
CA ILE A 49 12.00 1.79 14.58
C ILE A 49 12.97 1.23 13.54
N PRO A 50 12.50 0.99 12.28
CA PRO A 50 13.38 0.49 11.23
C PRO A 50 14.47 1.51 10.88
N LYS A 51 15.63 1.03 10.46
CA LYS A 51 16.62 1.91 9.84
C LYS A 51 16.07 2.44 8.52
N PRO A 52 16.40 3.66 8.12
CA PRO A 52 16.01 4.16 6.80
C PRO A 52 16.67 3.31 5.69
N HIS A 53 15.84 2.71 4.83
CA HIS A 53 16.31 1.97 3.63
C HIS A 53 16.24 2.81 2.36
N GLY A 54 15.67 4.02 2.46
CA GLY A 54 15.52 4.95 1.34
C GLY A 54 14.46 4.53 0.34
N ILE A 55 14.59 5.03 -0.87
CA ILE A 55 13.60 4.83 -1.93
C ILE A 55 13.90 3.59 -2.80
N ILE A 56 15.14 3.12 -2.84
CA ILE A 56 15.59 2.04 -3.74
C ILE A 56 14.73 0.77 -3.65
N PRO A 57 14.41 0.23 -2.45
CA PRO A 57 13.53 -0.94 -2.35
C PRO A 57 12.12 -0.69 -2.90
N VAL A 58 11.63 0.54 -2.82
CA VAL A 58 10.31 0.94 -3.34
C VAL A 58 10.34 1.02 -4.87
N GLU A 59 11.39 1.63 -5.45
CA GLU A 59 11.60 1.72 -6.91
C GLU A 59 11.83 0.36 -7.56
N ALA A 60 12.24 -0.65 -6.81
CA ALA A 60 12.35 -2.03 -7.30
C ALA A 60 10.99 -2.69 -7.57
N VAL A 61 9.89 -2.09 -7.11
CA VAL A 61 8.52 -2.61 -7.23
C VAL A 61 7.60 -1.64 -7.96
N HIS A 62 7.72 -0.35 -7.67
CA HIS A 62 6.80 0.68 -8.18
C HIS A 62 7.44 1.52 -9.29
N HIS A 63 6.64 1.89 -10.30
CA HIS A 63 7.07 2.72 -11.41
C HIS A 63 7.41 4.15 -10.94
N GLN A 64 8.48 4.74 -11.46
CA GLN A 64 8.95 6.07 -11.07
C GLN A 64 7.90 7.17 -11.29
N ASP A 65 7.13 7.11 -12.37
CA ASP A 65 6.08 8.09 -12.66
C ASP A 65 4.97 8.04 -11.59
N TYR A 66 4.61 6.84 -11.14
CA TYR A 66 3.66 6.66 -10.05
C TYR A 66 4.20 7.20 -8.72
N LEU A 67 5.46 6.91 -8.41
CA LEU A 67 6.10 7.44 -7.20
C LEU A 67 6.19 8.97 -7.23
N HIS A 68 6.50 9.54 -8.40
CA HIS A 68 6.48 10.98 -8.59
C HIS A 68 5.07 11.57 -8.39
N PHE A 69 4.05 10.92 -8.95
CA PHE A 69 2.64 11.29 -8.70
C PHE A 69 2.33 11.26 -7.21
N LEU A 70 2.53 10.14 -6.53
CA LEU A 70 2.15 9.96 -5.13
C LEU A 70 2.82 11.00 -4.21
N LYS A 71 4.08 11.32 -4.47
CA LYS A 71 4.86 12.33 -3.71
C LYS A 71 4.34 13.76 -3.89
N ASN A 72 3.79 14.11 -5.06
CA ASN A 72 3.52 15.49 -5.43
C ASN A 72 2.02 15.84 -5.54
N ILE A 73 1.15 14.82 -5.65
CA ILE A 73 -0.25 15.04 -6.01
C ILE A 73 -1.03 15.86 -4.99
N TYR A 74 -0.78 15.65 -3.68
CA TYR A 74 -1.50 16.39 -2.66
C TYR A 74 -1.26 17.91 -2.81
N ARG A 75 -0.01 18.36 -2.93
CA ARG A 75 0.31 19.78 -3.13
C ARG A 75 -0.36 20.34 -4.39
N ARG A 76 -0.27 19.63 -5.51
CA ARG A 76 -0.89 20.06 -6.79
C ARG A 76 -2.41 20.06 -6.73
N TRP A 77 -3.00 19.18 -5.96
CA TRP A 77 -4.45 19.15 -5.74
C TRP A 77 -4.93 20.37 -4.97
N GLN A 78 -4.18 20.81 -3.94
CA GLN A 78 -4.52 22.00 -3.16
C GLN A 78 -4.39 23.32 -3.95
N GLU A 79 -3.72 23.31 -5.10
CA GLU A 79 -3.65 24.45 -6.02
C GLU A 79 -4.94 24.60 -6.86
N ILE A 80 -5.85 23.63 -6.85
CA ILE A 80 -7.12 23.67 -7.58
C ILE A 80 -8.17 24.45 -6.75
N PRO A 81 -8.74 25.54 -7.27
CA PRO A 81 -9.76 26.30 -6.54
C PRO A 81 -10.98 25.44 -6.20
N GLY A 82 -11.33 25.37 -4.91
CA GLY A 82 -12.48 24.61 -4.42
C GLY A 82 -12.28 23.09 -4.37
N ALA A 83 -11.05 22.58 -4.53
CA ALA A 83 -10.76 21.16 -4.35
C ALA A 83 -11.05 20.68 -2.92
N SER A 84 -11.31 19.39 -2.78
CA SER A 84 -11.45 18.72 -1.48
C SER A 84 -10.14 18.71 -0.69
N ALA A 85 -10.23 18.50 0.63
CA ALA A 85 -9.06 18.40 1.50
C ALA A 85 -8.18 17.18 1.16
N GLU A 86 -8.79 16.10 0.71
CA GLU A 86 -8.10 14.90 0.25
C GLU A 86 -8.17 14.78 -1.28
N VAL A 87 -7.15 14.17 -1.88
CA VAL A 87 -7.18 13.80 -3.29
C VAL A 87 -8.06 12.56 -3.44
N ILE A 88 -9.17 12.71 -4.15
CA ILE A 88 -10.08 11.62 -4.50
C ILE A 88 -10.42 11.75 -5.99
N PRO A 89 -10.22 10.69 -6.80
CA PRO A 89 -10.49 10.77 -8.23
C PRO A 89 -11.98 10.91 -8.51
N ASN A 90 -12.33 11.75 -9.47
CA ASN A 90 -13.69 11.89 -9.98
C ASN A 90 -13.89 11.33 -11.39
N ILE A 91 -12.82 10.80 -11.98
CA ILE A 91 -12.80 10.19 -13.30
C ILE A 91 -11.72 9.10 -13.31
N HIS A 92 -11.97 8.03 -14.04
CA HIS A 92 -10.99 6.98 -14.30
C HIS A 92 -10.83 6.75 -15.80
N PRO A 93 -9.65 6.29 -16.29
CA PRO A 93 -9.46 5.94 -17.68
C PRO A 93 -10.41 4.81 -18.05
N ASN A 94 -10.92 4.85 -19.29
CA ASN A 94 -11.63 3.71 -19.87
C ASN A 94 -10.62 2.64 -20.34
N ARG A 95 -11.12 1.49 -20.77
CA ARG A 95 -10.26 0.36 -21.21
C ARG A 95 -9.40 0.66 -22.44
N THR A 96 -9.64 1.76 -23.14
CA THR A 96 -8.90 2.19 -24.33
C THR A 96 -8.04 3.43 -24.07
N ALA A 97 -7.92 3.89 -22.83
CA ALA A 97 -7.09 5.03 -22.46
C ALA A 97 -5.62 4.76 -22.78
N GLY A 98 -4.94 5.73 -23.36
CA GLY A 98 -3.57 5.57 -23.84
C GLY A 98 -2.57 6.61 -23.37
N ASN A 99 -3.00 7.72 -22.75
CA ASN A 99 -2.11 8.82 -22.38
C ASN A 99 -2.25 9.24 -20.93
N ILE A 100 -1.12 9.43 -20.27
CA ILE A 100 -1.05 9.99 -18.91
C ILE A 100 -1.38 11.48 -19.00
N PRO A 101 -2.39 11.98 -18.29
CA PRO A 101 -2.75 13.39 -18.31
C PRO A 101 -1.76 14.25 -17.51
N GLU A 102 -1.68 15.56 -17.86
CA GLU A 102 -0.84 16.50 -17.10
C GLU A 102 -1.57 17.08 -15.88
N SER A 103 -2.91 17.24 -15.95
CA SER A 103 -3.69 17.83 -14.86
C SER A 103 -3.71 16.94 -13.60
N ALA A 104 -3.73 17.56 -12.43
CA ALA A 104 -3.83 16.85 -11.15
C ALA A 104 -5.10 15.98 -11.07
N VAL A 105 -6.24 16.46 -11.58
CA VAL A 105 -7.51 15.72 -11.62
C VAL A 105 -7.38 14.47 -12.49
N GLY A 106 -6.79 14.61 -13.68
CA GLY A 106 -6.58 13.48 -14.58
C GLY A 106 -5.59 12.47 -14.02
N GLN A 107 -4.49 12.93 -13.40
CA GLN A 107 -3.51 12.04 -12.78
C GLN A 107 -4.07 11.32 -11.56
N ALA A 108 -4.93 11.95 -10.76
CA ALA A 108 -5.64 11.25 -9.69
C ALA A 108 -6.44 10.07 -10.25
N GLY A 109 -7.17 10.27 -11.35
CA GLY A 109 -7.90 9.18 -12.00
C GLY A 109 -7.01 8.12 -12.64
N TRP A 110 -5.83 8.50 -13.14
CA TRP A 110 -4.89 7.58 -13.77
C TRP A 110 -4.18 6.66 -12.77
N TYR A 111 -3.79 7.19 -11.60
CA TYR A 111 -2.95 6.50 -10.62
C TYR A 111 -3.71 6.03 -9.35
N MET A 112 -5.03 6.23 -9.29
CA MET A 112 -5.89 5.75 -8.20
C MET A 112 -7.02 4.91 -8.77
N ALA A 113 -7.13 3.65 -8.34
CA ALA A 113 -8.10 2.67 -8.87
C ALA A 113 -9.53 2.97 -8.41
N ASP A 114 -9.67 3.58 -7.23
CA ASP A 114 -10.95 3.77 -6.57
C ASP A 114 -10.94 4.98 -5.64
N THR A 115 -12.06 5.21 -4.99
CA THR A 115 -12.25 6.32 -4.04
C THR A 115 -12.01 5.93 -2.58
N ALA A 116 -11.54 4.69 -2.33
CA ALA A 116 -11.25 4.19 -0.99
C ALA A 116 -9.80 4.47 -0.53
N CYS A 117 -8.95 5.00 -1.42
CA CYS A 117 -7.57 5.37 -1.13
C CYS A 117 -7.32 6.89 -1.18
N PRO A 118 -8.05 7.73 -0.39
CA PRO A 118 -7.87 9.17 -0.40
C PRO A 118 -6.44 9.56 0.03
N ILE A 119 -5.81 10.50 -0.71
CA ILE A 119 -4.46 10.98 -0.40
C ILE A 119 -4.55 12.27 0.42
N SER A 120 -4.00 12.27 1.61
CA SER A 120 -3.84 13.43 2.49
C SER A 120 -2.39 13.96 2.46
N ASN A 121 -2.14 15.06 3.16
CA ASN A 121 -0.83 15.72 3.19
C ASN A 121 0.33 14.76 3.54
N GLU A 122 0.14 13.89 4.52
CA GLU A 122 1.20 13.02 5.04
C GLU A 122 1.16 11.59 4.47
N THR A 123 0.30 11.32 3.49
CA THR A 123 0.14 9.98 2.92
C THR A 123 1.45 9.44 2.35
N TRP A 124 2.19 10.26 1.59
CA TRP A 124 3.49 9.86 1.02
C TRP A 124 4.50 9.47 2.10
N ASN A 125 4.68 10.33 3.12
CA ASN A 125 5.64 10.10 4.19
C ASN A 125 5.28 8.85 4.99
N SER A 126 4.01 8.68 5.32
CA SER A 126 3.51 7.51 6.05
C SER A 126 3.60 6.22 5.24
N ALA A 127 3.30 6.25 3.94
CA ALA A 127 3.45 5.10 3.05
C ALA A 127 4.93 4.68 2.93
N LEU A 128 5.85 5.65 2.80
CA LEU A 128 7.28 5.37 2.75
C LEU A 128 7.79 4.79 4.07
N ALA A 129 7.32 5.32 5.21
CA ALA A 129 7.63 4.77 6.54
C ALA A 129 7.09 3.33 6.70
N SER A 130 5.89 3.06 6.19
CA SER A 130 5.30 1.71 6.16
C SER A 130 6.15 0.74 5.31
N ALA A 131 6.56 1.15 4.11
CA ALA A 131 7.43 0.37 3.24
C ALA A 131 8.79 0.09 3.90
N ASN A 132 9.43 1.11 4.50
CA ASN A 132 10.67 0.94 5.25
C ASN A 132 10.52 -0.03 6.45
N THR A 133 9.34 -0.03 7.08
CA THR A 133 9.04 -0.98 8.17
C THR A 133 9.01 -2.42 7.66
N ALA A 134 8.40 -2.67 6.50
CA ALA A 134 8.39 -3.98 5.85
C ALA A 134 9.80 -4.43 5.44
N VAL A 135 10.61 -3.53 4.87
CA VAL A 135 12.01 -3.81 4.52
C VAL A 135 12.85 -4.10 5.78
N GLY A 136 12.63 -3.36 6.87
CA GLY A 136 13.32 -3.60 8.15
C GLY A 136 13.06 -5.00 8.70
N ALA A 137 11.81 -5.49 8.61
CA ALA A 137 11.48 -6.85 9.01
C ALA A 137 12.10 -7.90 8.07
N ALA A 138 12.06 -7.67 6.76
CA ALA A 138 12.73 -8.52 5.78
C ALA A 138 14.24 -8.58 6.02
N GLN A 139 14.89 -7.44 6.29
CA GLN A 139 16.31 -7.38 6.59
C GLN A 139 16.66 -8.15 7.88
N ALA A 140 15.83 -8.08 8.91
CA ALA A 140 16.06 -8.86 10.12
C ALA A 140 16.10 -10.37 9.84
N VAL A 141 15.26 -10.88 8.93
CA VAL A 141 15.32 -12.28 8.48
C VAL A 141 16.61 -12.56 7.71
N LEU A 142 17.05 -11.65 6.83
CA LEU A 142 18.34 -11.77 6.14
C LEU A 142 19.54 -11.76 7.11
N ASP A 143 19.42 -11.04 8.22
CA ASP A 143 20.42 -10.95 9.30
C ASP A 143 20.40 -12.18 10.23
N GLY A 144 19.55 -13.20 9.95
CA GLY A 144 19.52 -14.48 10.65
C GLY A 144 18.43 -14.62 11.70
N HIS A 145 17.50 -13.68 11.83
CA HIS A 145 16.33 -13.90 12.67
C HIS A 145 15.35 -14.89 12.02
N ASN A 146 14.83 -15.85 12.80
CA ASN A 146 13.87 -16.84 12.28
C ASN A 146 12.52 -16.21 11.86
N SER A 147 12.16 -15.07 12.47
CA SER A 147 10.93 -14.35 12.16
C SER A 147 11.03 -12.90 12.60
N ALA A 148 10.32 -12.01 11.88
CA ALA A 148 10.12 -10.63 12.25
C ALA A 148 8.68 -10.20 11.90
N TYR A 149 8.19 -9.16 12.57
CA TYR A 149 6.87 -8.57 12.32
C TYR A 149 7.01 -7.12 11.89
N ALA A 150 6.35 -6.76 10.80
CA ALA A 150 6.22 -5.37 10.36
C ALA A 150 4.79 -4.89 10.60
N LEU A 151 4.59 -3.94 11.51
CA LEU A 151 3.32 -3.25 11.66
C LEU A 151 3.26 -2.11 10.66
N CYS A 152 2.59 -2.34 9.53
CA CYS A 152 2.53 -1.45 8.38
C CYS A 152 1.20 -0.73 8.30
N ARG A 153 1.24 0.61 8.25
CA ARG A 153 0.13 1.50 7.96
C ARG A 153 0.63 2.74 7.19
N PRO A 154 0.04 3.07 6.03
CA PRO A 154 -1.08 2.40 5.32
C PRO A 154 -0.76 0.96 4.94
N PRO A 155 -1.80 0.13 4.66
CA PRO A 155 -1.62 -1.22 4.13
C PRO A 155 -1.09 -1.20 2.69
N GLY A 156 -0.88 -2.38 2.06
CA GLY A 156 -0.16 -2.41 0.79
C GLY A 156 -0.71 -3.33 -0.30
N HIS A 157 -1.44 -4.38 0.00
CA HIS A 157 -1.69 -5.49 -0.92
C HIS A 157 -2.58 -5.15 -2.14
N HIS A 158 -3.33 -4.05 -2.08
CA HIS A 158 -4.09 -3.54 -3.23
C HIS A 158 -3.31 -2.59 -4.12
N ALA A 159 -2.13 -2.10 -3.70
CA ALA A 159 -1.30 -1.24 -4.53
C ALA A 159 -0.60 -2.06 -5.63
N PHE A 160 -0.83 -1.70 -6.89
CA PHE A 160 -0.13 -2.21 -8.07
C PHE A 160 1.24 -1.54 -8.21
N ALA A 161 1.99 -1.91 -9.23
CA ALA A 161 3.26 -1.24 -9.52
C ALA A 161 3.09 0.27 -9.81
N ASP A 162 1.93 0.68 -10.31
CA ASP A 162 1.64 2.04 -10.77
C ASP A 162 0.24 2.56 -10.40
N LEU A 163 -0.44 1.93 -9.42
CA LEU A 163 -1.82 2.28 -9.12
C LEU A 163 -2.12 2.09 -7.62
N ALA A 164 -2.63 3.11 -6.94
CA ALA A 164 -3.17 3.03 -5.59
C ALA A 164 -4.60 2.50 -5.59
N GLY A 165 -5.02 1.83 -4.52
CA GLY A 165 -6.39 1.36 -4.34
C GLY A 165 -6.62 0.75 -2.95
N GLY A 166 -7.86 0.64 -2.49
CA GLY A 166 -8.21 -0.07 -1.27
C GLY A 166 -7.37 0.31 -0.04
N PHE A 167 -7.21 1.58 0.28
CA PHE A 167 -6.35 2.12 1.35
C PHE A 167 -4.83 1.97 1.11
N CYS A 168 -4.40 1.34 0.01
CA CYS A 168 -3.01 0.99 -0.26
C CYS A 168 -2.36 1.95 -1.26
N PHE A 169 -1.12 2.34 -0.96
CA PHE A 169 -0.34 3.27 -1.79
C PHE A 169 1.00 2.65 -2.24
N LEU A 170 1.72 1.99 -1.36
CA LEU A 170 2.91 1.21 -1.66
C LEU A 170 2.70 -0.23 -1.20
N ASN A 171 3.08 -1.19 -2.03
CA ASN A 171 2.86 -2.61 -1.72
C ASN A 171 3.95 -3.14 -0.78
N ASN A 172 3.70 -3.02 0.52
CA ASN A 172 4.65 -3.39 1.56
C ASN A 172 5.12 -4.85 1.44
N SER A 173 4.21 -5.78 1.17
CA SER A 173 4.51 -7.21 1.02
C SER A 173 5.36 -7.48 -0.22
N ALA A 174 5.06 -6.82 -1.34
CA ALA A 174 5.84 -6.94 -2.57
C ALA A 174 7.26 -6.34 -2.40
N ILE A 175 7.37 -5.19 -1.73
CA ILE A 175 8.66 -4.55 -1.45
C ILE A 175 9.52 -5.45 -0.55
N ALA A 176 8.93 -6.03 0.51
CA ALA A 176 9.62 -6.97 1.38
C ALA A 176 10.04 -8.24 0.64
N ALA A 177 9.15 -8.82 -0.18
CA ALA A 177 9.46 -9.99 -1.00
C ALA A 177 10.59 -9.70 -2.00
N GLN A 178 10.56 -8.56 -2.68
CA GLN A 178 11.63 -8.14 -3.59
C GLN A 178 12.95 -7.95 -2.85
N HIS A 179 12.94 -7.43 -1.63
CA HIS A 179 14.13 -7.31 -0.80
C HIS A 179 14.68 -8.69 -0.38
N LEU A 180 13.82 -9.62 0.01
CA LEU A 180 14.21 -11.01 0.34
C LEU A 180 14.80 -11.75 -0.86
N ARG A 181 14.37 -11.43 -2.10
CA ARG A 181 14.90 -12.00 -3.33
C ARG A 181 16.40 -11.71 -3.56
N LEU A 182 16.96 -10.74 -2.85
CA LEU A 182 18.42 -10.51 -2.91
C LEU A 182 19.23 -11.72 -2.40
N ASN A 183 18.67 -12.53 -1.51
CA ASN A 183 19.35 -13.66 -0.88
C ASN A 183 18.62 -15.00 -1.08
N PHE A 184 17.31 -15.03 -1.25
CA PHE A 184 16.53 -16.24 -1.45
C PHE A 184 16.17 -16.43 -2.91
N GLN A 185 16.34 -17.62 -3.47
CA GLN A 185 15.99 -17.93 -4.85
C GLN A 185 14.49 -17.88 -5.13
N LYS A 186 13.66 -18.18 -4.13
CA LYS A 186 12.19 -18.14 -4.21
C LYS A 186 11.62 -17.60 -2.92
N VAL A 187 10.53 -16.84 -3.04
CA VAL A 187 9.77 -16.27 -1.93
C VAL A 187 8.30 -16.59 -2.11
N VAL A 188 7.59 -16.82 -1.01
CA VAL A 188 6.13 -17.00 -1.00
C VAL A 188 5.50 -15.85 -0.24
N ILE A 189 4.46 -15.24 -0.79
CA ILE A 189 3.56 -14.32 -0.09
C ILE A 189 2.26 -15.08 0.14
N LEU A 190 1.91 -15.29 1.41
CA LEU A 190 0.60 -15.80 1.81
C LEU A 190 -0.21 -14.64 2.37
N ASP A 191 -1.23 -14.23 1.63
CA ASP A 191 -2.17 -13.18 2.01
C ASP A 191 -3.41 -13.82 2.63
N VAL A 192 -3.70 -13.46 3.87
CA VAL A 192 -4.86 -13.95 4.64
C VAL A 192 -5.86 -12.83 4.95
N ASP A 193 -5.72 -11.66 4.31
CA ASP A 193 -6.73 -10.62 4.35
C ASP A 193 -8.03 -11.13 3.71
N VAL A 194 -9.17 -10.66 4.21
CA VAL A 194 -10.48 -11.03 3.67
C VAL A 194 -10.66 -10.56 2.22
N HIS A 195 -9.95 -9.51 1.81
CA HIS A 195 -9.92 -9.02 0.44
C HIS A 195 -8.79 -9.67 -0.36
N HIS A 196 -9.04 -9.96 -1.62
CA HIS A 196 -7.99 -10.44 -2.52
C HIS A 196 -6.87 -9.40 -2.70
N GLY A 197 -5.61 -9.83 -2.55
CA GLY A 197 -4.42 -8.99 -2.74
C GLY A 197 -4.09 -8.74 -4.22
N ASN A 198 -4.99 -8.09 -4.96
CA ASN A 198 -4.91 -7.89 -6.41
C ASN A 198 -3.66 -7.12 -6.87
N GLY A 199 -3.19 -6.17 -6.08
CA GLY A 199 -1.95 -5.45 -6.38
C GLY A 199 -0.73 -6.36 -6.28
N THR A 200 -0.65 -7.19 -5.24
CA THR A 200 0.43 -8.17 -5.06
C THR A 200 0.44 -9.20 -6.20
N GLN A 201 -0.73 -9.74 -6.55
CA GLN A 201 -0.87 -10.65 -7.69
C GLN A 201 -0.37 -10.00 -8.98
N SER A 202 -0.81 -8.78 -9.28
CA SER A 202 -0.42 -8.08 -10.51
C SER A 202 1.10 -7.87 -10.62
N ILE A 203 1.76 -7.48 -9.52
CA ILE A 203 3.21 -7.23 -9.49
C ILE A 203 4.01 -8.49 -9.84
N PHE A 204 3.56 -9.66 -9.37
CA PHE A 204 4.29 -10.92 -9.54
C PHE A 204 3.67 -11.88 -10.56
N TYR A 205 2.64 -11.47 -11.29
CA TYR A 205 1.84 -12.33 -12.17
C TYR A 205 2.66 -13.10 -13.22
N GLN A 206 3.71 -12.50 -13.75
CA GLN A 206 4.59 -13.11 -14.76
C GLN A 206 5.94 -13.57 -14.19
N ARG A 207 6.03 -13.73 -12.85
CA ARG A 207 7.28 -14.10 -12.18
C ARG A 207 7.17 -15.50 -11.57
N ASP A 208 8.19 -16.31 -11.77
CA ASP A 208 8.31 -17.68 -11.23
C ASP A 208 9.12 -17.76 -9.94
N ASP A 209 9.67 -16.63 -9.48
CA ASP A 209 10.51 -16.53 -8.30
C ASP A 209 9.78 -16.01 -7.05
N VAL A 210 8.55 -15.48 -7.20
CA VAL A 210 7.66 -15.10 -6.11
C VAL A 210 6.29 -15.73 -6.33
N LEU A 211 5.93 -16.69 -5.47
CA LEU A 211 4.60 -17.29 -5.44
C LEU A 211 3.67 -16.43 -4.59
N THR A 212 2.54 -16.01 -5.15
CA THR A 212 1.47 -15.32 -4.40
C THR A 212 0.30 -16.27 -4.16
N VAL A 213 -0.14 -16.37 -2.91
CA VAL A 213 -1.31 -17.15 -2.49
C VAL A 213 -2.21 -16.24 -1.68
N SER A 214 -3.49 -16.13 -2.04
CA SER A 214 -4.46 -15.32 -1.32
C SER A 214 -5.67 -16.16 -0.89
N LEU A 215 -6.04 -16.08 0.38
CA LEU A 215 -7.24 -16.70 0.95
C LEU A 215 -8.25 -15.60 1.24
N HIS A 216 -9.24 -15.44 0.38
CA HIS A 216 -10.10 -14.25 0.39
C HIS A 216 -11.58 -14.59 0.15
N ALA A 217 -12.46 -13.61 0.42
CA ALA A 217 -13.88 -13.71 0.13
C ALA A 217 -14.14 -13.70 -1.39
N ASP A 218 -15.25 -14.32 -1.83
CA ASP A 218 -15.64 -14.38 -3.23
C ASP A 218 -15.73 -12.98 -3.86
N PRO A 219 -14.90 -12.64 -4.87
CA PRO A 219 -14.88 -11.32 -5.47
C PRO A 219 -16.13 -10.98 -6.29
N VAL A 220 -16.99 -11.93 -6.60
CA VAL A 220 -18.27 -11.67 -7.32
C VAL A 220 -19.10 -10.60 -6.63
N SER A 221 -19.09 -10.56 -5.29
CA SER A 221 -19.86 -9.62 -4.49
C SER A 221 -19.03 -8.84 -3.47
N PHE A 222 -17.71 -9.01 -3.48
CA PHE A 222 -16.81 -8.41 -2.49
C PHE A 222 -15.64 -7.69 -3.16
N TYR A 223 -15.16 -6.59 -2.56
CA TYR A 223 -14.00 -5.87 -3.07
C TYR A 223 -12.78 -6.82 -3.19
N PRO A 224 -11.96 -6.76 -4.23
CA PRO A 224 -11.88 -5.76 -5.31
C PRO A 224 -12.72 -6.07 -6.57
N PHE A 225 -13.68 -6.95 -6.52
CA PHE A 225 -14.67 -7.31 -7.53
C PHE A 225 -14.12 -7.89 -8.85
N PHE A 226 -13.02 -7.39 -9.37
CA PHE A 226 -12.52 -7.68 -10.73
C PHE A 226 -11.36 -8.66 -10.77
N TRP A 227 -10.85 -9.09 -9.60
CA TRP A 227 -9.65 -9.91 -9.44
C TRP A 227 -9.85 -10.96 -8.34
N GLY A 228 -9.17 -12.11 -8.47
CA GLY A 228 -9.22 -13.18 -7.49
C GLY A 228 -10.16 -14.31 -7.89
N TYR A 229 -10.44 -14.46 -9.16
CA TYR A 229 -11.27 -15.54 -9.69
C TYR A 229 -10.44 -16.80 -9.95
N SER A 230 -11.08 -17.97 -9.86
CA SER A 230 -10.43 -19.28 -10.03
C SER A 230 -9.84 -19.56 -11.40
N HIS A 231 -10.09 -18.70 -12.39
CA HIS A 231 -9.57 -18.81 -13.76
C HIS A 231 -8.36 -17.91 -14.06
N GLU A 232 -7.87 -17.20 -13.04
CA GLU A 232 -6.72 -16.32 -13.17
C GLU A 232 -5.38 -17.06 -12.95
#